data_a372e1d67cf27c2d4263658714b0f705
#
_entry.id   a372e1d67cf27c2d4263658714b0f705
#
_cell.length_a   1.000
_cell.length_b   1.000
_cell.length_c   1.000
_cell.angle_alpha   90.00
_cell.angle_beta   90.00
_cell.angle_gamma   90.00
#
_symmetry.space_group_name_H-M   'P 1'
#
loop_
_entity.id
_entity.type
_entity.pdbx_description
1 polymer ?
#
loop_
_entity_poly.entity_id
_entity_poly.type
_entity_poly.pdbx_seq_one_letter_code
_entity_poly.pdbx_strand_id
1 'polypeptide(L)'
;MRGTQTISTLTTIQTVPFSAVGTWSYGDGMICITDQVSGAQTIKGAVSQGVIVASSPDPVVRGSDLNIFIAIPLGPLSSNANFGAVYQTAVLDFPGGEVKNAFFNLNPDGKGGLGTITLHGQETRSPLYASDSTNVNQSVSGASYSFNGDGGATLTVPANPLFTGTKTMFASPDGNFILGWTPGALDIFFGVKALAAGTGTNSISQGMYRTAGFDVAGMLQKRPLVSPDFYFGTYHMTGNANGDALVQQVTNLPLGGVTAFTWDFATDDQIVVNPDGTAGPDALGYRYAFGAGGNGFVAIGTQGIFGLVVGVRAAAPAAASGVYINPATVVNAASYQPVIAGVAPGELITLFGSGLASTTIAVAGGEPVPLSLGGVSTTLNGIPCPVFAVSPSQISILVPYGVAPYGAGNLQVTNNGVASNVVSVGSGVNLSQPGVFSQSQTGIGFAVARHAATGELVDQANPAQPGEYISIYVTGLGKVTPAIADGEVGPGNPLSTADCWTSGSMLVLFNDYGPGAPSESDVLGTIQFAGLAPGLAGLYQVNVQVPTKGLTLGDLVEVELQINQERVQPVDIRQVYIPYGPGAAVPR
;
A
#
# COMPACT_ATOMS: atom_id res chain seq x y z
N MET A 1 -21.53 -9.44 10.61
CA MET A 1 -20.69 -10.66 10.61
C MET A 1 -20.86 -11.40 11.93
N ARG A 2 -20.82 -12.71 11.91
CA ARG A 2 -20.71 -13.54 13.12
C ARG A 2 -19.56 -14.50 12.89
N GLY A 3 -18.70 -14.66 13.87
CA GLY A 3 -17.54 -15.53 13.77
C GLY A 3 -16.91 -15.79 15.14
N THR A 4 -15.75 -16.40 15.14
CA THR A 4 -14.89 -16.49 16.31
C THR A 4 -13.66 -15.64 16.06
N GLN A 5 -13.28 -14.84 17.02
CA GLN A 5 -12.06 -14.08 17.04
C GLN A 5 -11.06 -14.79 17.94
N THR A 6 -9.84 -14.99 17.46
CA THR A 6 -8.75 -15.46 18.31
C THR A 6 -8.00 -14.23 18.82
N ILE A 7 -8.04 -14.01 20.12
CA ILE A 7 -7.32 -12.94 20.78
C ILE A 7 -6.07 -13.53 21.40
N SER A 8 -4.90 -12.99 21.02
CA SER A 8 -3.62 -13.37 21.61
C SER A 8 -3.05 -12.23 22.42
N THR A 9 -2.62 -12.53 23.62
CA THR A 9 -1.61 -11.76 24.32
C THR A 9 -0.30 -12.56 24.26
N LEU A 10 0.84 -11.95 24.56
CA LEU A 10 2.15 -12.66 24.56
C LEU A 10 2.17 -13.94 25.43
N THR A 11 1.16 -14.20 26.23
CA THR A 11 1.08 -15.31 27.18
C THR A 11 -0.18 -16.18 27.07
N THR A 12 -1.21 -15.74 26.36
CA THR A 12 -2.49 -16.48 26.29
C THR A 12 -3.17 -16.34 24.93
N ILE A 13 -3.70 -17.46 24.45
CA ILE A 13 -4.56 -17.52 23.26
C ILE A 13 -5.99 -17.78 23.73
N GLN A 14 -6.90 -16.93 23.36
CA GLN A 14 -8.33 -17.09 23.65
C GLN A 14 -9.12 -17.03 22.35
N THR A 15 -10.02 -17.98 22.15
CA THR A 15 -11.02 -17.95 21.09
C THR A 15 -12.33 -17.50 21.68
N VAL A 16 -12.82 -16.34 21.27
CA VAL A 16 -14.10 -15.78 21.74
C VAL A 16 -15.09 -15.67 20.59
N PRO A 17 -16.39 -15.98 20.82
CA PRO A 17 -17.41 -15.71 19.82
C PRO A 17 -17.47 -14.21 19.57
N PHE A 18 -17.48 -13.81 18.33
CA PHE A 18 -17.51 -12.41 17.94
C PHE A 18 -18.74 -12.15 17.08
N SER A 19 -19.41 -11.06 17.35
CA SER A 19 -20.50 -10.54 16.53
C SER A 19 -20.24 -9.05 16.32
N ALA A 20 -19.93 -8.65 15.12
CA ALA A 20 -19.78 -7.24 14.76
C ALA A 20 -20.92 -6.80 13.87
N VAL A 21 -21.48 -5.63 14.18
CA VAL A 21 -22.40 -4.90 13.31
C VAL A 21 -21.64 -3.70 12.79
N GLY A 22 -21.48 -3.66 11.49
CA GLY A 22 -20.73 -2.58 10.83
C GLY A 22 -21.39 -2.17 9.53
N THR A 23 -21.01 -1.02 9.03
CA THR A 23 -21.30 -0.60 7.67
C THR A 23 -20.15 -1.02 6.77
N TRP A 24 -20.45 -1.37 5.54
CA TRP A 24 -19.45 -1.64 4.53
C TRP A 24 -19.76 -0.82 3.28
N SER A 25 -18.73 -0.35 2.62
CA SER A 25 -18.81 0.25 1.31
C SER A 25 -17.94 -0.55 0.34
N TYR A 26 -18.40 -0.64 -0.89
CA TYR A 26 -17.70 -1.31 -1.97
C TYR A 26 -17.78 -0.45 -3.22
N GLY A 27 -16.64 -0.21 -3.84
CA GLY A 27 -16.53 0.47 -5.11
C GLY A 27 -15.27 0.01 -5.84
N ASP A 28 -15.39 -0.40 -7.09
CA ASP A 28 -14.33 -0.79 -8.02
C ASP A 28 -13.22 -1.69 -7.42
N GLY A 29 -13.66 -2.72 -6.71
CA GLY A 29 -12.75 -3.69 -6.12
C GLY A 29 -12.17 -3.28 -4.76
N MET A 30 -12.48 -2.09 -4.24
CA MET A 30 -12.11 -1.71 -2.87
C MET A 30 -13.24 -1.98 -1.90
N ILE A 31 -12.90 -2.46 -0.70
CA ILE A 31 -13.83 -2.67 0.41
C ILE A 31 -13.36 -1.89 1.64
N CYS A 32 -14.31 -1.23 2.28
CA CYS A 32 -14.11 -0.59 3.57
C CYS A 32 -15.19 -1.10 4.53
N ILE A 33 -14.79 -1.65 5.65
CA ILE A 33 -15.67 -2.18 6.69
C ILE A 33 -15.44 -1.37 7.96
N THR A 34 -16.46 -0.64 8.41
CA THR A 34 -16.39 0.17 9.63
C THR A 34 -17.24 -0.48 10.71
N ASP A 35 -16.65 -0.79 11.87
CA ASP A 35 -17.37 -1.29 13.03
C ASP A 35 -18.18 -0.15 13.68
N GLN A 36 -19.49 -0.36 13.80
CA GLN A 36 -20.41 0.62 14.40
C GLN A 36 -20.43 0.58 15.93
N VAL A 37 -19.95 -0.51 16.53
CA VAL A 37 -20.03 -0.68 17.99
C VAL A 37 -18.88 0.03 18.71
N SER A 38 -17.68 -0.06 18.15
CA SER A 38 -16.51 0.63 18.70
C SER A 38 -16.30 2.02 18.08
N GLY A 39 -16.94 2.30 16.94
CA GLY A 39 -16.81 3.55 16.19
C GLY A 39 -15.42 3.78 15.60
N ALA A 40 -14.54 2.79 15.65
CA ALA A 40 -13.12 3.05 15.55
C ALA A 40 -12.31 2.10 14.69
N GLN A 41 -12.74 0.89 14.40
CA GLN A 41 -11.98 -0.01 13.53
C GLN A 41 -12.50 0.03 12.10
N THR A 42 -11.64 0.43 11.18
CA THR A 42 -11.92 0.35 9.76
C THR A 42 -10.99 -0.67 9.14
N ILE A 43 -11.55 -1.76 8.62
CA ILE A 43 -10.83 -2.74 7.80
C ILE A 43 -10.89 -2.24 6.37
N LYS A 44 -9.76 -2.09 5.73
CA LYS A 44 -9.62 -1.58 4.36
C LYS A 44 -8.93 -2.61 3.50
N GLY A 45 -9.39 -2.75 2.28
CA GLY A 45 -8.80 -3.71 1.38
C GLY A 45 -9.48 -3.77 0.03
N ALA A 46 -9.34 -4.89 -0.64
CA ALA A 46 -9.85 -5.08 -1.97
C ALA A 46 -10.60 -6.40 -2.11
N VAL A 47 -11.52 -6.43 -3.07
CA VAL A 47 -12.20 -7.63 -3.53
C VAL A 47 -11.84 -7.84 -5.00
N SER A 48 -11.27 -8.98 -5.31
CA SER A 48 -11.00 -9.37 -6.69
C SER A 48 -11.09 -10.89 -6.83
N GLN A 49 -11.56 -11.38 -7.95
CA GLN A 49 -11.75 -12.82 -8.21
C GLN A 49 -12.56 -13.54 -7.10
N GLY A 50 -13.48 -12.82 -6.45
CA GLY A 50 -14.22 -13.31 -5.29
C GLY A 50 -13.40 -13.39 -3.98
N VAL A 51 -12.12 -13.11 -4.00
CA VAL A 51 -11.25 -13.09 -2.82
C VAL A 51 -11.24 -11.69 -2.23
N ILE A 52 -11.36 -11.60 -0.90
CA ILE A 52 -11.16 -10.36 -0.14
C ILE A 52 -9.79 -10.43 0.51
N VAL A 53 -8.98 -9.41 0.27
CA VAL A 53 -7.72 -9.17 0.98
C VAL A 53 -7.80 -7.78 1.62
N ALA A 54 -7.66 -7.72 2.94
CA ALA A 54 -7.81 -6.49 3.68
C ALA A 54 -6.99 -6.48 4.97
N SER A 55 -6.77 -5.30 5.51
CA SER A 55 -6.07 -5.10 6.77
C SER A 55 -6.73 -3.95 7.54
N SER A 56 -6.47 -3.87 8.84
CA SER A 56 -6.86 -2.73 9.67
C SER A 56 -5.66 -1.81 9.92
N PRO A 57 -5.39 -0.86 9.00
CA PRO A 57 -4.25 0.04 9.14
C PRO A 57 -4.52 1.23 10.09
N ASP A 58 -5.69 1.30 10.72
CA ASP A 58 -6.09 2.46 11.53
C ASP A 58 -5.67 2.30 13.00
N PRO A 59 -4.72 3.12 13.50
CA PRO A 59 -4.21 3.06 14.87
C PRO A 59 -5.11 3.73 15.91
N VAL A 60 -6.29 4.22 15.54
CA VAL A 60 -7.06 5.22 16.30
C VAL A 60 -7.63 4.71 17.62
N VAL A 61 -7.69 3.41 17.83
CA VAL A 61 -8.25 2.87 19.06
C VAL A 61 -7.17 2.22 19.91
N ARG A 62 -6.84 2.83 21.03
CA ARG A 62 -6.03 2.20 22.07
C ARG A 62 -6.65 0.85 22.43
N GLY A 63 -5.96 -0.25 22.13
CA GLY A 63 -6.40 -1.61 22.41
C GLY A 63 -7.20 -2.27 21.30
N SER A 64 -7.26 -1.68 20.09
CA SER A 64 -7.82 -2.37 18.95
C SER A 64 -6.80 -3.36 18.36
N ASP A 65 -7.28 -4.54 18.08
CA ASP A 65 -6.50 -5.59 17.46
C ASP A 65 -6.15 -5.21 16.02
N LEU A 66 -4.88 -5.25 15.66
CA LEU A 66 -4.44 -5.17 14.27
C LEU A 66 -4.77 -6.50 13.60
N ASN A 67 -5.35 -6.47 12.41
CA ASN A 67 -5.84 -7.68 11.76
C ASN A 67 -5.48 -7.73 10.29
N ILE A 68 -5.06 -8.89 9.83
CA ILE A 68 -5.17 -9.28 8.43
C ILE A 68 -6.53 -9.97 8.23
N PHE A 69 -7.22 -9.64 7.17
CA PHE A 69 -8.49 -10.24 6.81
C PHE A 69 -8.39 -10.81 5.40
N ILE A 70 -8.49 -12.11 5.30
CA ILE A 70 -8.53 -12.83 4.02
C ILE A 70 -9.81 -13.65 4.00
N ALA A 71 -10.59 -13.51 2.94
CA ALA A 71 -11.76 -14.34 2.72
C ALA A 71 -11.78 -14.83 1.28
N ILE A 72 -12.18 -16.08 1.10
CA ILE A 72 -12.45 -16.68 -0.21
C ILE A 72 -13.95 -17.03 -0.30
N PRO A 73 -14.55 -17.00 -1.49
CA PRO A 73 -15.93 -17.42 -1.63
C PRO A 73 -16.06 -18.91 -1.27
N LEU A 74 -17.13 -19.26 -0.59
CA LEU A 74 -17.48 -20.66 -0.36
C LEU A 74 -18.26 -21.19 -1.56
N GLY A 75 -17.99 -22.42 -1.95
CA GLY A 75 -18.64 -23.02 -3.09
C GLY A 75 -18.57 -24.55 -3.13
N PRO A 76 -19.07 -25.16 -4.21
CA PRO A 76 -19.37 -26.58 -4.28
C PRO A 76 -18.15 -27.51 -4.43
N LEU A 77 -16.93 -27.09 -4.12
CA LEU A 77 -15.83 -28.04 -3.92
C LEU A 77 -16.11 -28.83 -2.64
N SER A 78 -17.05 -29.75 -2.75
CA SER A 78 -17.58 -30.50 -1.61
C SER A 78 -17.06 -31.93 -1.55
N SER A 79 -16.16 -32.32 -2.44
CA SER A 79 -15.60 -33.68 -2.46
C SER A 79 -14.11 -33.71 -2.78
N ASN A 80 -13.44 -34.73 -2.26
CA ASN A 80 -12.02 -34.95 -2.54
C ASN A 80 -11.73 -35.05 -4.04
N ALA A 81 -12.66 -35.60 -4.84
CA ALA A 81 -12.49 -35.79 -6.28
C ALA A 81 -12.32 -34.48 -7.07
N ASN A 82 -12.84 -33.38 -6.55
CA ASN A 82 -12.73 -32.06 -7.18
C ASN A 82 -11.48 -31.29 -6.73
N PHE A 83 -10.71 -31.82 -5.79
CA PHE A 83 -9.51 -31.24 -5.25
C PHE A 83 -8.28 -32.04 -5.72
N GLY A 84 -7.84 -31.79 -6.95
CA GLY A 84 -6.75 -32.52 -7.60
C GLY A 84 -5.69 -31.61 -8.24
N ALA A 85 -5.74 -30.30 -8.00
CA ALA A 85 -4.72 -29.36 -8.49
C ALA A 85 -3.59 -29.20 -7.47
N VAL A 86 -2.40 -28.89 -7.94
CA VAL A 86 -1.28 -28.49 -7.07
C VAL A 86 -1.51 -27.07 -6.60
N TYR A 87 -1.27 -26.80 -5.31
CA TYR A 87 -1.32 -25.47 -4.71
C TYR A 87 0.04 -25.09 -4.17
N GLN A 88 0.58 -23.98 -4.65
CA GLN A 88 1.74 -23.32 -4.04
C GLN A 88 1.26 -22.57 -2.82
N THR A 89 1.75 -22.95 -1.66
CA THR A 89 1.17 -22.58 -0.37
C THR A 89 2.23 -21.97 0.54
N ALA A 90 1.86 -20.90 1.22
CA ALA A 90 2.63 -20.28 2.28
C ALA A 90 1.88 -20.36 3.60
N VAL A 91 2.61 -20.56 4.69
CA VAL A 91 2.09 -20.56 6.07
C VAL A 91 2.89 -19.60 6.93
N LEU A 92 2.20 -18.90 7.81
CA LEU A 92 2.77 -18.13 8.90
C LEU A 92 2.13 -18.60 10.20
N ASP A 93 2.96 -18.92 11.21
CA ASP A 93 2.54 -19.53 12.45
C ASP A 93 3.26 -18.92 13.66
N PHE A 94 2.51 -18.72 14.74
CA PHE A 94 2.98 -18.14 16.01
C PHE A 94 2.73 -19.10 17.18
N PRO A 95 3.46 -20.21 17.29
CA PRO A 95 3.28 -21.17 18.37
C PRO A 95 3.93 -20.69 19.67
N GLY A 96 3.19 -19.90 20.48
CA GLY A 96 3.58 -19.64 21.87
C GLY A 96 4.88 -18.84 22.10
N GLY A 97 5.15 -17.84 21.29
CA GLY A 97 6.34 -16.96 21.41
C GLY A 97 7.45 -17.29 20.41
N GLU A 98 7.24 -18.27 19.57
CA GLU A 98 8.04 -18.53 18.37
C GLU A 98 7.32 -17.95 17.15
N VAL A 99 8.05 -17.70 16.08
CA VAL A 99 7.48 -17.38 14.77
C VAL A 99 8.05 -18.35 13.76
N LYS A 100 7.19 -18.89 12.92
CA LYS A 100 7.55 -19.83 11.85
C LYS A 100 6.87 -19.43 10.56
N ASN A 101 7.56 -19.62 9.47
CA ASN A 101 6.94 -19.55 8.16
C ASN A 101 7.50 -20.64 7.25
N ALA A 102 6.70 -21.05 6.27
CA ALA A 102 7.15 -22.03 5.28
C ALA A 102 6.44 -21.83 3.95
N PHE A 103 7.12 -22.25 2.91
CA PHE A 103 6.62 -22.37 1.55
C PHE A 103 6.66 -23.82 1.10
N PHE A 104 5.59 -24.32 0.47
CA PHE A 104 5.48 -25.69 0.03
C PHE A 104 4.37 -25.89 -1.01
N ASN A 105 4.40 -27.03 -1.68
CA ASN A 105 3.31 -27.46 -2.56
C ASN A 105 2.40 -28.47 -1.83
N LEU A 106 1.09 -28.22 -1.87
CA LEU A 106 0.11 -29.25 -1.61
C LEU A 106 -0.23 -29.95 -2.91
N ASN A 107 -0.12 -31.28 -2.93
CA ASN A 107 -0.32 -32.13 -4.10
C ASN A 107 -1.48 -33.11 -3.85
N PRO A 108 -2.74 -32.65 -3.83
CA PRO A 108 -3.88 -33.51 -3.57
C PRO A 108 -4.09 -34.52 -4.72
N ASP A 109 -4.37 -35.77 -4.34
CA ASP A 109 -4.56 -36.90 -5.26
C ASP A 109 -6.02 -37.10 -5.71
N GLY A 110 -6.93 -36.24 -5.27
CA GLY A 110 -8.37 -36.38 -5.50
C GLY A 110 -9.03 -37.48 -4.65
N LYS A 111 -8.29 -38.19 -3.80
CA LYS A 111 -8.78 -39.30 -3.00
C LYS A 111 -8.64 -39.07 -1.49
N GLY A 112 -7.97 -38.03 -1.08
CA GLY A 112 -7.74 -37.67 0.33
C GLY A 112 -6.28 -37.69 0.75
N GLY A 113 -5.36 -38.05 -0.12
CA GLY A 113 -3.92 -38.01 0.13
C GLY A 113 -3.27 -36.75 -0.47
N LEU A 114 -2.17 -36.32 0.17
CA LEU A 114 -1.38 -35.15 -0.30
C LEU A 114 0.03 -35.54 -0.79
N GLY A 115 0.34 -36.84 -0.82
CA GLY A 115 1.68 -37.28 -1.16
C GLY A 115 2.73 -36.78 -0.16
N THR A 116 3.95 -36.60 -0.64
CA THR A 116 5.04 -36.01 0.16
C THR A 116 5.05 -34.50 -0.01
N ILE A 117 4.97 -33.78 1.11
CA ILE A 117 5.07 -32.31 1.15
C ILE A 117 6.52 -31.96 1.49
N THR A 118 7.19 -31.20 0.63
CA THR A 118 8.53 -30.65 0.93
C THR A 118 8.37 -29.22 1.41
N LEU A 119 8.70 -29.01 2.67
CA LEU A 119 8.61 -27.72 3.36
C LEU A 119 9.96 -27.01 3.26
N HIS A 120 9.94 -25.76 2.83
CA HIS A 120 11.07 -24.85 2.88
C HIS A 120 10.67 -23.66 3.74
N GLY A 121 11.30 -23.49 4.89
CA GLY A 121 10.88 -22.46 5.81
C GLY A 121 11.98 -22.05 6.78
N GLN A 122 11.58 -21.28 7.74
CA GLN A 122 12.43 -20.80 8.83
C GLN A 122 11.64 -20.71 10.12
N GLU A 123 12.37 -20.81 11.23
CA GLU A 123 11.84 -20.63 12.58
C GLU A 123 12.76 -19.74 13.41
N THR A 124 12.19 -19.00 14.36
CA THR A 124 12.94 -18.31 15.39
C THR A 124 12.35 -18.62 16.76
N ARG A 125 13.21 -18.86 17.74
CA ARG A 125 12.81 -19.09 19.13
C ARG A 125 12.65 -17.80 19.92
N SER A 126 13.05 -16.69 19.34
CA SER A 126 12.90 -15.38 19.94
C SER A 126 12.38 -14.42 18.89
N PRO A 127 11.09 -14.03 18.95
CA PRO A 127 10.54 -13.00 18.06
C PRO A 127 11.22 -11.65 18.24
N LEU A 128 12.11 -11.50 19.23
CA LEU A 128 12.85 -10.27 19.49
C LEU A 128 14.10 -10.09 18.61
N TYR A 129 14.56 -11.15 17.91
CA TYR A 129 15.81 -11.09 17.13
C TYR A 129 15.70 -11.93 15.86
N ALA A 130 15.52 -11.27 14.72
CA ALA A 130 15.55 -11.93 13.40
C ALA A 130 16.89 -12.65 13.11
N SER A 131 17.98 -12.22 13.78
CA SER A 131 19.31 -12.86 13.70
C SER A 131 19.35 -14.31 14.21
N ASP A 132 18.35 -14.71 14.98
CA ASP A 132 18.26 -16.06 15.57
C ASP A 132 17.42 -17.00 14.69
N SER A 133 17.09 -16.60 13.47
CA SER A 133 16.34 -17.43 12.54
C SER A 133 17.15 -18.62 12.06
N THR A 134 16.52 -19.79 12.00
CA THR A 134 17.10 -21.02 11.49
C THR A 134 16.29 -21.51 10.30
N ASN A 135 16.96 -21.76 9.17
CA ASN A 135 16.34 -22.38 8.02
C ASN A 135 16.01 -23.84 8.30
N VAL A 136 14.79 -24.24 7.98
CA VAL A 136 14.29 -25.61 8.13
C VAL A 136 13.81 -26.11 6.79
N ASN A 137 14.41 -27.21 6.32
CA ASN A 137 13.97 -27.91 5.11
C ASN A 137 13.58 -29.33 5.50
N GLN A 138 12.35 -29.73 5.20
CA GLN A 138 11.85 -31.03 5.63
C GLN A 138 10.83 -31.62 4.65
N SER A 139 10.86 -32.92 4.47
CA SER A 139 9.84 -33.67 3.75
C SER A 139 8.92 -34.41 4.73
N VAL A 140 7.61 -34.26 4.53
CA VAL A 140 6.55 -34.85 5.34
C VAL A 140 5.69 -35.75 4.46
N SER A 141 5.52 -37.00 4.82
CA SER A 141 4.67 -37.98 4.14
C SER A 141 3.50 -38.39 5.02
N GLY A 142 2.40 -38.84 4.40
CA GLY A 142 1.22 -39.31 5.14
C GLY A 142 0.25 -38.17 5.52
N ALA A 143 0.42 -36.96 4.97
CA ALA A 143 -0.58 -35.91 5.10
C ALA A 143 -1.85 -36.29 4.31
N SER A 144 -3.01 -35.96 4.86
CA SER A 144 -4.31 -36.30 4.29
C SER A 144 -5.32 -35.14 4.41
N TYR A 145 -6.36 -35.19 3.59
CA TYR A 145 -7.46 -34.22 3.66
C TYR A 145 -8.83 -34.91 3.46
N SER A 146 -9.87 -34.28 3.97
CA SER A 146 -11.24 -34.75 3.78
C SER A 146 -12.19 -33.54 3.75
N PHE A 147 -12.98 -33.42 2.67
CA PHE A 147 -14.02 -32.39 2.57
C PHE A 147 -15.27 -32.78 3.34
N ASN A 148 -15.90 -31.80 3.99
CA ASN A 148 -17.06 -31.97 4.88
C ASN A 148 -18.41 -31.84 4.16
N GLY A 149 -18.44 -31.54 2.85
CA GLY A 149 -19.65 -31.34 2.07
C GLY A 149 -20.23 -29.91 2.08
N ASP A 150 -19.66 -29.02 2.87
CA ASP A 150 -20.03 -27.59 2.97
C ASP A 150 -18.99 -26.65 2.31
N GLY A 151 -18.02 -27.22 1.58
CA GLY A 151 -16.89 -26.49 0.99
C GLY A 151 -15.67 -26.40 1.92
N GLY A 152 -15.80 -26.80 3.18
CA GLY A 152 -14.72 -26.93 4.13
C GLY A 152 -14.06 -28.30 4.08
N ALA A 153 -12.80 -28.38 4.47
CA ALA A 153 -12.03 -29.59 4.57
C ALA A 153 -11.23 -29.64 5.88
N THR A 154 -11.03 -30.84 6.38
CA THR A 154 -10.06 -31.11 7.44
C THR A 154 -8.76 -31.60 6.78
N LEU A 155 -7.67 -30.95 7.10
CA LEU A 155 -6.32 -31.29 6.68
C LEU A 155 -5.56 -31.84 7.89
N THR A 156 -5.00 -33.03 7.78
CA THR A 156 -4.19 -33.65 8.84
C THR A 156 -2.77 -33.81 8.36
N VAL A 157 -1.84 -33.17 9.05
CA VAL A 157 -0.41 -33.17 8.71
C VAL A 157 0.38 -33.82 9.85
N PRO A 158 1.19 -34.83 9.57
CA PRO A 158 2.05 -35.47 10.57
C PRO A 158 2.98 -34.47 11.26
N ALA A 159 3.44 -34.84 12.46
CA ALA A 159 4.32 -34.01 13.27
C ALA A 159 5.58 -33.57 12.52
N ASN A 160 5.81 -32.27 12.47
CA ASN A 160 6.98 -31.64 11.88
C ASN A 160 7.14 -30.20 12.46
N PRO A 161 8.29 -29.55 12.32
CA PRO A 161 8.52 -28.25 12.95
C PRO A 161 7.71 -27.08 12.35
N LEU A 162 7.33 -27.12 11.06
CA LEU A 162 6.82 -25.94 10.35
C LEU A 162 5.31 -25.95 10.08
N PHE A 163 4.72 -27.12 9.79
CA PHE A 163 3.33 -27.22 9.36
C PHE A 163 2.71 -28.52 9.83
N THR A 164 2.25 -28.55 11.05
CA THR A 164 1.81 -29.79 11.73
C THR A 164 0.38 -29.70 12.24
N GLY A 165 -0.21 -30.87 12.50
CA GLY A 165 -1.48 -31.01 13.21
C GLY A 165 -2.72 -31.02 12.31
N THR A 166 -3.88 -30.82 12.92
CA THR A 166 -5.17 -30.80 12.25
C THR A 166 -5.57 -29.35 11.97
N LYS A 167 -5.85 -29.07 10.70
CA LYS A 167 -6.19 -27.73 10.21
C LYS A 167 -7.55 -27.74 9.54
N THR A 168 -8.25 -26.63 9.63
CA THR A 168 -9.42 -26.34 8.82
C THR A 168 -8.96 -25.66 7.53
N MET A 169 -9.48 -26.10 6.40
CA MET A 169 -9.15 -25.54 5.09
C MET A 169 -10.44 -25.32 4.29
N PHE A 170 -10.43 -24.28 3.47
CA PHE A 170 -11.47 -23.99 2.48
C PHE A 170 -10.81 -23.82 1.12
N ALA A 171 -11.57 -24.19 0.06
CA ALA A 171 -11.16 -23.95 -1.31
C ALA A 171 -12.19 -23.07 -2.01
N SER A 172 -11.74 -22.15 -2.87
CA SER A 172 -12.64 -21.36 -3.70
C SER A 172 -13.41 -22.22 -4.70
N PRO A 173 -14.62 -21.81 -5.13
CA PRO A 173 -15.47 -22.59 -6.03
C PRO A 173 -14.81 -22.95 -7.37
N ASP A 174 -13.96 -22.08 -7.86
CA ASP A 174 -13.18 -22.25 -9.09
C ASP A 174 -11.88 -23.06 -8.89
N GLY A 175 -11.60 -23.44 -7.63
CA GLY A 175 -10.40 -24.18 -7.24
C GLY A 175 -9.10 -23.41 -7.40
N ASN A 176 -9.14 -22.08 -7.49
CA ASN A 176 -7.96 -21.26 -7.70
C ASN A 176 -7.22 -20.91 -6.41
N PHE A 177 -7.94 -20.89 -5.28
CA PHE A 177 -7.41 -20.46 -3.99
C PHE A 177 -7.77 -21.42 -2.88
N ILE A 178 -6.87 -21.58 -1.92
CA ILE A 178 -7.12 -22.25 -0.65
C ILE A 178 -6.74 -21.35 0.51
N LEU A 179 -7.49 -21.44 1.60
CA LEU A 179 -7.26 -20.72 2.84
C LEU A 179 -7.48 -21.66 4.01
N GLY A 180 -6.63 -21.62 5.02
CA GLY A 180 -6.85 -22.42 6.20
C GLY A 180 -6.03 -22.01 7.41
N TRP A 181 -6.35 -22.63 8.54
CA TRP A 181 -5.74 -22.37 9.84
C TRP A 181 -5.93 -23.55 10.79
N THR A 182 -5.22 -23.54 11.90
CA THR A 182 -5.44 -24.49 13.00
C THR A 182 -6.47 -23.92 13.98
N PRO A 183 -7.61 -24.59 14.23
CA PRO A 183 -8.58 -24.12 15.20
C PRO A 183 -7.97 -23.88 16.59
N GLY A 184 -8.09 -22.67 17.11
CA GLY A 184 -7.55 -22.29 18.42
C GLY A 184 -6.05 -21.98 18.45
N ALA A 185 -5.38 -21.90 17.29
CA ALA A 185 -3.99 -21.47 17.17
C ALA A 185 -3.90 -20.15 16.40
N LEU A 186 -2.70 -19.57 16.34
CA LEU A 186 -2.38 -18.36 15.61
C LEU A 186 -1.55 -18.71 14.38
N ASP A 187 -2.13 -19.47 13.47
CA ASP A 187 -1.55 -19.74 12.17
C ASP A 187 -2.55 -19.44 11.06
N ILE A 188 -2.02 -19.10 9.92
CA ILE A 188 -2.78 -18.94 8.68
C ILE A 188 -1.94 -19.47 7.53
N PHE A 189 -2.57 -20.22 6.63
CA PHE A 189 -1.95 -20.56 5.35
C PHE A 189 -2.87 -20.19 4.19
N PHE A 190 -2.25 -19.74 3.11
CA PHE A 190 -2.91 -19.40 1.87
C PHE A 190 -2.17 -20.05 0.71
N GLY A 191 -2.92 -20.57 -0.24
CA GLY A 191 -2.34 -21.19 -1.41
C GLY A 191 -3.05 -20.78 -2.70
N VAL A 192 -2.26 -20.68 -3.75
CA VAL A 192 -2.73 -20.41 -5.10
C VAL A 192 -2.53 -21.65 -5.97
N LYS A 193 -3.51 -21.98 -6.81
CA LYS A 193 -3.40 -23.07 -7.76
C LYS A 193 -2.19 -22.84 -8.66
N ALA A 194 -1.26 -23.78 -8.66
CA ALA A 194 -0.03 -23.67 -9.41
C ALA A 194 -0.29 -23.48 -10.91
N LEU A 195 0.59 -22.76 -11.58
CA LEU A 195 0.61 -22.67 -13.04
C LEU A 195 0.90 -24.05 -13.66
N ALA A 196 0.50 -24.24 -14.89
CA ALA A 196 0.95 -25.41 -15.63
C ALA A 196 2.48 -25.38 -15.76
N ALA A 197 3.10 -26.55 -15.67
CA ALA A 197 4.56 -26.66 -15.69
C ALA A 197 5.16 -25.96 -16.94
N GLY A 198 6.14 -25.12 -16.69
CA GLY A 198 6.84 -24.37 -17.75
C GLY A 198 6.11 -23.15 -18.30
N THR A 199 4.95 -22.76 -17.75
CA THR A 199 4.17 -21.61 -18.25
C THR A 199 4.40 -20.31 -17.49
N GLY A 200 5.17 -20.35 -16.41
CA GLY A 200 5.54 -19.13 -15.65
C GLY A 200 6.40 -18.21 -16.49
N THR A 201 6.02 -16.96 -16.56
CA THR A 201 6.73 -15.87 -17.26
C THR A 201 6.37 -14.55 -16.62
N ASN A 202 7.20 -13.52 -16.78
CA ASN A 202 6.88 -12.18 -16.28
C ASN A 202 5.55 -11.66 -16.84
N SER A 203 5.19 -12.01 -18.08
CA SER A 203 3.91 -11.57 -18.67
C SER A 203 2.69 -12.16 -17.96
N ILE A 204 2.82 -13.31 -17.27
CA ILE A 204 1.70 -13.88 -16.52
C ILE A 204 1.41 -13.07 -15.24
N SER A 205 2.43 -12.41 -14.69
CA SER A 205 2.26 -11.52 -13.53
C SER A 205 1.80 -10.11 -13.92
N GLN A 206 1.79 -9.75 -15.21
CA GLN A 206 1.44 -8.42 -15.66
C GLN A 206 0.07 -7.97 -15.14
N GLY A 207 0.01 -6.80 -14.52
CA GLY A 207 -1.22 -6.18 -14.02
C GLY A 207 -1.07 -5.60 -12.64
N MET A 208 -2.18 -5.12 -12.12
CA MET A 208 -2.25 -4.63 -10.74
C MET A 208 -2.79 -5.72 -9.83
N TYR A 209 -2.11 -5.92 -8.72
CA TYR A 209 -2.57 -6.77 -7.63
C TYR A 209 -2.95 -5.90 -6.44
N ARG A 210 -4.04 -6.26 -5.79
CA ARG A 210 -4.41 -5.76 -4.46
C ARG A 210 -3.87 -6.73 -3.44
N THR A 211 -3.21 -6.21 -2.40
CA THR A 211 -2.51 -7.04 -1.44
C THR A 211 -2.94 -6.76 -0.02
N ALA A 212 -2.91 -7.77 0.81
CA ALA A 212 -2.85 -7.63 2.25
C ALA A 212 -1.72 -8.50 2.78
N GLY A 213 -1.04 -8.01 3.77
CA GLY A 213 0.11 -8.68 4.33
C GLY A 213 0.24 -8.43 5.82
N PHE A 214 1.06 -9.28 6.37
CA PHE A 214 1.43 -9.25 7.76
C PHE A 214 2.88 -9.69 7.85
N ASP A 215 3.69 -8.95 8.55
CA ASP A 215 5.03 -9.40 8.90
C ASP A 215 5.38 -9.10 10.36
N VAL A 216 6.39 -9.80 10.83
CA VAL A 216 7.03 -9.51 12.09
C VAL A 216 8.33 -8.79 11.71
N ALA A 217 8.24 -7.46 11.63
CA ALA A 217 9.36 -6.65 11.16
C ALA A 217 10.49 -6.64 12.18
N GLY A 218 11.51 -7.40 11.88
CA GLY A 218 12.84 -7.17 12.43
C GLY A 218 13.76 -6.47 11.44
N MET A 219 13.20 -5.94 10.34
CA MET A 219 13.95 -5.82 9.11
C MET A 219 14.56 -4.48 8.81
N LEU A 220 13.89 -3.46 9.11
CA LEU A 220 14.47 -2.15 8.95
C LEU A 220 15.18 -1.78 10.25
N GLN A 221 16.35 -2.43 10.46
CA GLN A 221 17.42 -1.96 11.31
C GLN A 221 17.22 -2.05 12.83
N LYS A 222 17.81 -3.08 13.44
CA LYS A 222 18.24 -3.07 14.85
C LYS A 222 17.19 -2.72 15.91
N ARG A 223 15.88 -2.82 15.57
CA ARG A 223 14.82 -2.67 16.55
C ARG A 223 14.39 -4.05 17.05
N PRO A 224 14.14 -4.21 18.35
CA PRO A 224 13.54 -5.45 18.85
C PRO A 224 12.21 -5.69 18.13
N LEU A 225 11.92 -6.92 17.74
CA LEU A 225 10.66 -7.39 17.18
C LEU A 225 9.52 -7.12 18.19
N VAL A 226 9.00 -5.91 18.25
CA VAL A 226 8.06 -5.53 19.30
C VAL A 226 6.63 -5.54 18.82
N SER A 227 6.39 -5.59 17.51
CA SER A 227 5.03 -5.58 16.98
C SER A 227 4.96 -6.16 15.58
N PRO A 228 3.91 -6.92 15.29
CA PRO A 228 3.59 -7.33 13.93
C PRO A 228 3.08 -6.13 13.13
N ASP A 229 3.54 -5.99 11.91
CA ASP A 229 3.09 -4.99 10.97
C ASP A 229 2.01 -5.56 10.06
N PHE A 230 0.88 -4.88 9.99
CA PHE A 230 -0.22 -5.24 9.12
C PHE A 230 -0.34 -4.18 8.04
N TYR A 231 -0.40 -4.61 6.80
CA TYR A 231 -0.50 -3.67 5.68
C TYR A 231 -1.47 -4.16 4.60
N PHE A 232 -1.98 -3.21 3.86
CA PHE A 232 -2.61 -3.45 2.58
C PHE A 232 -1.90 -2.62 1.51
N GLY A 233 -2.03 -3.00 0.25
CA GLY A 233 -1.30 -2.29 -0.77
C GLY A 233 -1.68 -2.68 -2.20
N THR A 234 -0.82 -2.23 -3.10
CA THR A 234 -0.88 -2.57 -4.51
C THR A 234 0.50 -2.96 -5.02
N TYR A 235 0.52 -4.00 -5.85
CA TYR A 235 1.69 -4.34 -6.65
C TYR A 235 1.33 -4.13 -8.11
N HIS A 236 1.99 -3.20 -8.77
CA HIS A 236 1.83 -2.97 -10.19
C HIS A 236 2.98 -3.63 -10.94
N MET A 237 2.69 -4.80 -11.52
CA MET A 237 3.65 -5.59 -12.28
C MET A 237 3.63 -5.16 -13.74
N THR A 238 4.77 -4.78 -14.30
CA THR A 238 4.86 -4.38 -15.72
C THR A 238 4.80 -5.57 -16.68
N GLY A 239 5.22 -6.76 -16.21
CA GLY A 239 5.32 -7.96 -17.04
C GLY A 239 6.44 -7.91 -18.06
N ASN A 240 7.33 -6.93 -18.00
CA ASN A 240 8.48 -6.80 -18.91
C ASN A 240 9.57 -7.84 -18.61
N ALA A 241 10.62 -7.86 -19.43
CA ALA A 241 11.70 -8.85 -19.31
C ALA A 241 12.47 -8.76 -17.97
N ASN A 242 12.53 -7.58 -17.38
CA ASN A 242 13.22 -7.35 -16.11
C ASN A 242 12.36 -7.72 -14.89
N GLY A 243 11.03 -7.92 -15.08
CA GLY A 243 10.10 -8.14 -13.97
C GLY A 243 9.85 -6.89 -13.13
N ASP A 244 10.00 -5.69 -13.73
CA ASP A 244 9.83 -4.44 -12.98
C ASP A 244 8.45 -4.33 -12.35
N ALA A 245 8.40 -3.95 -11.10
CA ALA A 245 7.21 -3.82 -10.28
C ALA A 245 7.27 -2.55 -9.44
N LEU A 246 6.16 -1.83 -9.33
CA LEU A 246 5.96 -0.79 -8.31
C LEU A 246 5.16 -1.38 -7.17
N VAL A 247 5.78 -1.46 -6.00
CA VAL A 247 5.16 -1.97 -4.77
C VAL A 247 4.79 -0.78 -3.90
N GLN A 248 3.51 -0.65 -3.55
CA GLN A 248 3.04 0.35 -2.60
C GLN A 248 2.35 -0.35 -1.44
N GLN A 249 2.71 0.03 -0.23
CA GLN A 249 2.16 -0.55 0.99
C GLN A 249 1.78 0.56 1.98
N VAL A 250 0.61 0.40 2.57
CA VAL A 250 0.16 1.21 3.71
C VAL A 250 0.24 0.32 4.93
N THR A 251 1.18 0.62 5.79
CA THR A 251 1.48 -0.20 6.96
C THR A 251 1.22 0.56 8.26
N ASN A 252 0.92 -0.17 9.29
CA ASN A 252 0.70 0.33 10.64
C ASN A 252 1.86 -0.12 11.54
N LEU A 253 2.62 0.82 12.08
CA LEU A 253 3.74 0.55 12.96
C LEU A 253 3.38 0.94 14.40
N PRO A 254 3.00 0.00 15.26
CA PRO A 254 2.84 0.28 16.68
C PRO A 254 4.23 0.46 17.32
N LEU A 255 4.61 1.68 17.59
CA LEU A 255 5.79 1.98 18.40
C LEU A 255 5.42 1.86 19.89
N GLY A 256 6.09 0.99 20.61
CA GLY A 256 5.82 0.71 22.02
C GLY A 256 5.69 1.96 22.88
N GLY A 257 4.47 2.23 23.37
CA GLY A 257 4.15 3.30 24.32
C GLY A 257 3.88 4.68 23.71
N VAL A 258 3.93 4.87 22.41
CA VAL A 258 3.61 6.12 21.71
C VAL A 258 2.62 5.81 20.58
N THR A 259 1.92 6.82 20.10
CA THR A 259 0.94 6.75 18.99
C THR A 259 1.40 5.85 17.86
N ALA A 260 0.56 4.92 17.43
CA ALA A 260 0.82 4.09 16.27
C ALA A 260 0.93 4.96 15.00
N PHE A 261 1.82 4.59 14.09
CA PHE A 261 2.07 5.31 12.85
C PHE A 261 1.58 4.50 11.66
N THR A 262 0.98 5.14 10.65
CA THR A 262 0.69 4.55 9.34
C THR A 262 1.79 5.00 8.37
N TRP A 263 2.41 4.08 7.69
CA TRP A 263 3.39 4.38 6.65
C TRP A 263 2.77 4.06 5.29
N ASP A 264 2.83 5.02 4.39
CA ASP A 264 2.58 4.80 2.97
C ASP A 264 3.92 4.88 2.27
N PHE A 265 4.44 3.76 1.83
CA PHE A 265 5.68 3.74 1.08
C PHE A 265 5.50 3.07 -0.28
N ALA A 266 6.22 3.56 -1.26
CA ALA A 266 6.30 2.97 -2.57
C ALA A 266 7.77 2.68 -2.89
N THR A 267 8.04 1.52 -3.47
CA THR A 267 9.37 1.12 -3.91
C THR A 267 9.30 0.45 -5.27
N ASP A 268 10.31 0.72 -6.09
CA ASP A 268 10.55 -0.03 -7.31
C ASP A 268 11.24 -1.34 -6.94
N ASP A 269 10.74 -2.45 -7.49
CA ASP A 269 11.24 -3.77 -7.25
C ASP A 269 11.34 -4.57 -8.55
N GLN A 270 12.06 -5.69 -8.50
CA GLN A 270 12.18 -6.62 -9.62
C GLN A 270 11.71 -8.02 -9.20
N ILE A 271 10.57 -8.42 -9.72
CA ILE A 271 9.94 -9.71 -9.43
C ILE A 271 9.93 -10.56 -10.69
N VAL A 272 11.00 -11.31 -10.89
CA VAL A 272 11.20 -12.17 -12.08
C VAL A 272 10.56 -13.54 -11.85
N VAL A 273 9.53 -13.84 -12.65
CA VAL A 273 8.76 -15.09 -12.53
C VAL A 273 9.45 -16.25 -13.25
N ASN A 274 9.73 -17.30 -12.50
CA ASN A 274 10.29 -18.55 -12.98
C ASN A 274 9.24 -19.42 -13.72
N PRO A 275 9.67 -20.42 -14.55
CA PRO A 275 8.75 -21.30 -15.27
C PRO A 275 7.75 -22.07 -14.39
N ASP A 276 8.04 -22.29 -13.12
CA ASP A 276 7.16 -22.94 -12.16
C ASP A 276 6.21 -21.97 -11.44
N GLY A 277 6.23 -20.68 -11.78
CA GLY A 277 5.42 -19.63 -11.17
C GLY A 277 6.02 -19.01 -9.91
N THR A 278 7.15 -19.50 -9.41
CA THR A 278 7.85 -18.88 -8.27
C THR A 278 8.62 -17.63 -8.72
N ALA A 279 8.92 -16.73 -7.77
CA ALA A 279 9.80 -15.58 -7.99
C ALA A 279 10.54 -15.20 -6.71
N GLY A 280 11.59 -14.40 -6.84
CA GLY A 280 12.36 -13.85 -5.74
C GLY A 280 13.45 -14.78 -5.17
N PRO A 281 14.04 -14.44 -4.02
CA PRO A 281 13.63 -13.32 -3.17
C PRO A 281 13.85 -11.96 -3.85
N ASP A 282 12.94 -11.03 -3.60
CA ASP A 282 13.04 -9.64 -4.01
C ASP A 282 14.00 -8.84 -3.10
N ALA A 283 14.10 -7.54 -3.32
CA ALA A 283 14.94 -6.66 -2.51
C ALA A 283 14.49 -6.57 -1.05
N LEU A 284 13.20 -6.81 -0.80
CA LEU A 284 12.62 -6.85 0.55
C LEU A 284 12.75 -8.23 1.21
N GLY A 285 13.30 -9.23 0.51
CA GLY A 285 13.51 -10.59 1.00
C GLY A 285 12.26 -11.47 0.96
N TYR A 286 11.28 -11.17 0.10
CA TYR A 286 10.10 -12.00 -0.10
C TYR A 286 10.25 -12.92 -1.31
N ARG A 287 9.86 -14.18 -1.12
CA ARG A 287 9.70 -15.17 -2.18
C ARG A 287 8.23 -15.29 -2.54
N TYR A 288 7.94 -15.33 -3.82
CA TYR A 288 6.59 -15.33 -4.39
C TYR A 288 6.23 -16.65 -5.03
N ALA A 289 4.93 -16.93 -5.09
CA ALA A 289 4.33 -17.92 -5.96
C ALA A 289 3.13 -17.32 -6.68
N PHE A 290 3.22 -17.15 -7.98
CA PHE A 290 2.12 -16.73 -8.85
C PHE A 290 1.33 -17.95 -9.31
N GLY A 291 0.01 -17.86 -9.21
CA GLY A 291 -0.87 -18.98 -9.54
C GLY A 291 -2.23 -18.51 -10.05
N ALA A 292 -3.19 -19.44 -10.10
CA ALA A 292 -4.55 -19.15 -10.58
C ALA A 292 -4.57 -18.49 -11.98
N GLY A 293 -3.68 -18.93 -12.89
CA GLY A 293 -3.50 -18.31 -14.21
C GLY A 293 -2.98 -16.87 -14.16
N GLY A 294 -2.25 -16.51 -13.09
CA GLY A 294 -1.77 -15.16 -12.83
C GLY A 294 -2.76 -14.28 -12.06
N ASN A 295 -3.92 -14.81 -11.64
CA ASN A 295 -4.93 -14.04 -10.92
C ASN A 295 -4.64 -13.84 -9.44
N GLY A 296 -3.62 -14.51 -8.91
CA GLY A 296 -3.19 -14.31 -7.53
C GLY A 296 -1.76 -14.74 -7.30
N PHE A 297 -1.22 -14.29 -6.19
CA PHE A 297 0.04 -14.76 -5.66
C PHE A 297 -0.01 -14.87 -4.13
N VAL A 298 0.88 -15.67 -3.60
CA VAL A 298 1.24 -15.65 -2.18
C VAL A 298 2.73 -15.38 -2.08
N ALA A 299 3.14 -14.57 -1.11
CA ALA A 299 4.54 -14.32 -0.84
C ALA A 299 4.86 -14.58 0.63
N ILE A 300 6.08 -15.04 0.88
CA ILE A 300 6.57 -15.41 2.18
C ILE A 300 7.94 -14.78 2.42
N GLY A 301 8.16 -14.23 3.60
CA GLY A 301 9.46 -13.70 3.98
C GLY A 301 10.51 -14.79 4.11
N THR A 302 11.75 -14.44 3.80
CA THR A 302 12.95 -15.31 3.87
C THR A 302 14.05 -14.61 4.66
N GLN A 303 15.15 -15.30 4.96
CA GLN A 303 16.36 -14.71 5.56
C GLN A 303 16.13 -13.95 6.88
N GLY A 304 15.25 -14.49 7.74
CA GLY A 304 14.91 -13.87 9.03
C GLY A 304 13.68 -12.94 8.98
N ILE A 305 13.07 -12.80 7.82
CA ILE A 305 11.78 -12.11 7.65
C ILE A 305 10.66 -13.11 7.86
N PHE A 306 9.78 -12.84 8.80
CA PHE A 306 8.61 -13.66 9.06
C PHE A 306 7.36 -12.90 8.62
N GLY A 307 6.97 -13.09 7.38
CA GLY A 307 5.84 -12.38 6.79
C GLY A 307 5.07 -13.23 5.79
N LEU A 308 3.81 -12.88 5.58
CA LEU A 308 2.91 -13.47 4.59
C LEU A 308 2.20 -12.34 3.85
N VAL A 309 2.27 -12.37 2.53
CA VAL A 309 1.52 -11.45 1.66
C VAL A 309 0.61 -12.26 0.76
N VAL A 310 -0.64 -11.86 0.66
CA VAL A 310 -1.59 -12.39 -0.31
C VAL A 310 -1.96 -11.30 -1.30
N GLY A 311 -1.78 -11.58 -2.58
CA GLY A 311 -2.12 -10.67 -3.67
C GLY A 311 -3.17 -11.28 -4.59
N VAL A 312 -4.18 -10.49 -4.95
CA VAL A 312 -5.19 -10.86 -5.95
C VAL A 312 -5.20 -9.82 -7.07
N ARG A 313 -5.17 -10.30 -8.32
CA ARG A 313 -5.15 -9.41 -9.48
C ARG A 313 -6.46 -8.62 -9.51
N ALA A 314 -6.37 -7.31 -9.54
CA ALA A 314 -7.51 -6.45 -9.83
C ALA A 314 -8.08 -6.84 -11.21
N ALA A 315 -9.40 -6.92 -11.31
CA ALA A 315 -10.02 -7.19 -12.60
C ALA A 315 -9.51 -6.16 -13.62
N ALA A 316 -9.08 -6.65 -14.79
CA ALA A 316 -8.81 -5.74 -15.87
C ALA A 316 -10.08 -4.92 -16.11
N PRO A 317 -9.95 -3.58 -16.29
CA PRO A 317 -11.11 -2.79 -16.63
C PRO A 317 -11.75 -3.41 -17.87
N ALA A 318 -13.02 -3.76 -17.77
CA ALA A 318 -13.77 -4.10 -18.96
C ALA A 318 -13.56 -2.94 -19.94
N ALA A 319 -13.25 -3.22 -21.21
CA ALA A 319 -13.16 -2.19 -22.22
C ALA A 319 -14.55 -1.55 -22.31
N ALA A 320 -14.77 -0.52 -21.50
CA ALA A 320 -16.08 0.10 -21.35
C ALA A 320 -16.29 0.99 -22.57
N SER A 321 -17.37 0.73 -23.29
CA SER A 321 -17.94 1.73 -24.18
C SER A 321 -18.49 2.85 -23.30
N GLY A 322 -17.82 4.00 -23.27
CA GLY A 322 -18.29 5.14 -22.50
C GLY A 322 -17.22 5.81 -21.64
N VAL A 323 -17.65 6.54 -20.64
CA VAL A 323 -16.76 7.23 -19.69
C VAL A 323 -16.29 6.24 -18.63
N TYR A 324 -15.01 6.03 -18.52
CA TYR A 324 -14.44 5.05 -17.59
C TYR A 324 -13.19 5.59 -16.90
N ILE A 325 -13.17 5.55 -15.56
CA ILE A 325 -11.99 5.80 -14.73
C ILE A 325 -11.33 4.45 -14.46
N ASN A 326 -10.03 4.32 -14.70
CA ASN A 326 -9.28 3.15 -14.26
C ASN A 326 -8.95 3.28 -12.76
N PRO A 327 -9.51 2.45 -11.88
CA PRO A 327 -9.31 2.57 -10.44
C PRO A 327 -7.86 2.45 -10.00
N ALA A 328 -7.07 1.74 -10.79
CA ALA A 328 -5.66 1.51 -10.53
C ALA A 328 -4.77 2.72 -10.79
N THR A 329 -5.28 3.69 -11.53
CA THR A 329 -4.51 4.81 -12.04
C THR A 329 -5.12 6.17 -11.67
N VAL A 330 -5.76 6.21 -10.50
CA VAL A 330 -6.02 7.46 -9.78
C VAL A 330 -4.82 7.69 -8.88
N VAL A 331 -4.08 8.77 -9.12
CA VAL A 331 -2.79 9.01 -8.50
C VAL A 331 -2.67 10.43 -7.94
N ASN A 332 -1.84 10.62 -6.92
CA ASN A 332 -1.37 11.93 -6.51
C ASN A 332 -0.63 12.59 -7.69
N ALA A 333 -0.95 13.81 -8.05
CA ALA A 333 -0.40 14.45 -9.25
C ALA A 333 1.09 14.77 -9.15
N ALA A 334 1.66 14.83 -7.95
CA ALA A 334 3.07 15.13 -7.72
C ALA A 334 3.93 13.87 -7.64
N SER A 335 3.54 12.90 -6.81
CA SER A 335 4.31 11.67 -6.57
C SER A 335 3.96 10.53 -7.52
N TYR A 336 2.86 10.63 -8.26
CA TYR A 336 2.29 9.54 -9.08
C TYR A 336 1.93 8.28 -8.30
N GLN A 337 1.96 8.35 -6.98
CA GLN A 337 1.51 7.24 -6.13
C GLN A 337 0.00 7.04 -6.26
N PRO A 338 -0.47 5.79 -6.43
CA PRO A 338 -1.89 5.50 -6.41
C PRO A 338 -2.53 5.91 -5.08
N VAL A 339 -3.75 6.48 -5.13
CA VAL A 339 -4.47 6.98 -3.94
C VAL A 339 -5.03 5.86 -3.05
N ILE A 340 -4.28 4.79 -2.84
CA ILE A 340 -4.70 3.67 -1.97
C ILE A 340 -4.69 4.05 -0.49
N ALA A 341 -3.82 4.97 -0.09
CA ALA A 341 -3.80 5.54 1.25
C ALA A 341 -4.89 6.58 1.48
N GLY A 342 -5.63 6.94 0.43
CA GLY A 342 -6.66 7.97 0.44
C GLY A 342 -6.25 9.24 -0.27
N VAL A 343 -7.06 10.28 -0.10
CA VAL A 343 -6.84 11.63 -0.64
C VAL A 343 -7.02 12.66 0.47
N ALA A 344 -6.49 13.87 0.29
CA ALA A 344 -6.64 14.95 1.26
C ALA A 344 -7.27 16.22 0.65
N PRO A 345 -7.96 17.05 1.45
CA PRO A 345 -8.43 18.36 0.99
C PRO A 345 -7.28 19.19 0.39
N GLY A 346 -7.51 19.81 -0.75
CA GLY A 346 -6.48 20.61 -1.44
C GLY A 346 -5.40 19.79 -2.15
N GLU A 347 -5.54 18.47 -2.25
CA GLU A 347 -4.64 17.62 -3.02
C GLU A 347 -4.95 17.70 -4.51
N LEU A 348 -3.90 17.80 -5.33
CA LEU A 348 -3.99 17.62 -6.78
C LEU A 348 -3.88 16.13 -7.09
N ILE A 349 -4.89 15.58 -7.75
CA ILE A 349 -4.90 14.18 -8.19
C ILE A 349 -5.11 14.08 -9.70
N THR A 350 -4.57 13.05 -10.29
CA THR A 350 -4.72 12.73 -11.71
C THR A 350 -5.44 11.41 -11.87
N LEU A 351 -6.44 11.40 -12.72
CA LEU A 351 -7.23 10.23 -13.08
C LEU A 351 -6.90 9.81 -14.51
N PHE A 352 -6.61 8.54 -14.72
CA PHE A 352 -6.48 7.98 -16.06
C PHE A 352 -7.65 7.03 -16.37
N GLY A 353 -7.98 6.94 -17.67
CA GLY A 353 -9.12 6.13 -18.09
C GLY A 353 -9.37 6.20 -19.58
N SER A 354 -10.62 6.03 -19.98
CA SER A 354 -11.06 6.12 -21.38
C SER A 354 -12.37 6.90 -21.50
N GLY A 355 -12.51 7.64 -22.60
CA GLY A 355 -13.72 8.43 -22.85
C GLY A 355 -13.94 9.56 -21.83
N LEU A 356 -12.90 9.93 -21.07
CA LEU A 356 -12.99 10.91 -19.97
C LEU A 356 -13.37 12.31 -20.45
N ALA A 357 -12.92 12.70 -21.64
CA ALA A 357 -13.30 13.96 -22.29
C ALA A 357 -13.39 13.79 -23.80
N SER A 358 -14.07 14.72 -24.46
CA SER A 358 -14.17 14.76 -25.94
C SER A 358 -13.01 15.54 -26.57
N THR A 359 -12.34 16.40 -25.80
CA THR A 359 -11.26 17.29 -26.25
C THR A 359 -10.18 17.38 -25.17
N THR A 360 -9.02 17.93 -25.55
CA THR A 360 -7.94 18.25 -24.59
C THR A 360 -7.95 19.74 -24.30
N ILE A 361 -8.18 20.09 -23.03
CA ILE A 361 -8.22 21.46 -22.53
C ILE A 361 -7.50 21.50 -21.19
N ALA A 362 -6.75 22.58 -20.93
CA ALA A 362 -6.15 22.87 -19.63
C ALA A 362 -6.43 24.32 -19.24
N VAL A 363 -6.61 24.57 -17.94
CA VAL A 363 -6.74 25.92 -17.38
C VAL A 363 -5.36 26.57 -17.34
N ALA A 364 -5.29 27.87 -17.69
CA ALA A 364 -4.06 28.63 -17.53
C ALA A 364 -3.70 28.77 -16.04
N GLY A 365 -2.41 28.71 -15.71
CA GLY A 365 -1.94 28.93 -14.34
C GLY A 365 -2.28 30.35 -13.86
N GLY A 366 -2.59 30.48 -12.57
CA GLY A 366 -2.91 31.76 -11.93
C GLY A 366 -4.36 32.25 -12.07
N GLU A 367 -5.22 31.45 -12.70
CA GLU A 367 -6.66 31.73 -12.78
C GLU A 367 -7.42 30.77 -11.83
N PRO A 368 -8.60 31.20 -11.33
CA PRO A 368 -9.47 30.30 -10.59
C PRO A 368 -9.86 29.06 -11.42
N VAL A 369 -9.81 27.90 -10.81
CA VAL A 369 -10.05 26.63 -11.50
C VAL A 369 -11.55 26.31 -11.52
N PRO A 370 -12.16 26.10 -12.70
CA PRO A 370 -13.58 25.87 -12.81
C PRO A 370 -13.99 24.47 -12.29
N LEU A 371 -15.26 24.32 -11.86
CA LEU A 371 -15.86 23.05 -11.47
C LEU A 371 -16.26 22.18 -12.67
N SER A 372 -16.18 22.70 -13.89
CA SER A 372 -16.43 21.97 -15.13
C SER A 372 -15.56 22.54 -16.25
N LEU A 373 -14.98 21.66 -17.06
CA LEU A 373 -14.10 22.03 -18.17
C LEU A 373 -14.42 21.19 -19.40
N GLY A 374 -14.76 21.82 -20.52
CA GLY A 374 -15.03 21.12 -21.78
C GLY A 374 -16.17 20.10 -21.72
N GLY A 375 -17.21 20.34 -20.90
CA GLY A 375 -18.33 19.43 -20.67
C GLY A 375 -18.05 18.31 -19.66
N VAL A 376 -16.87 18.33 -19.02
CA VAL A 376 -16.46 17.37 -18.00
C VAL A 376 -16.58 17.98 -16.61
N SER A 377 -17.17 17.26 -15.69
CA SER A 377 -17.19 17.56 -14.25
C SER A 377 -16.81 16.32 -13.45
N THR A 378 -16.26 16.54 -12.28
CA THR A 378 -15.86 15.44 -11.36
C THR A 378 -16.41 15.73 -9.97
N THR A 379 -16.81 14.69 -9.26
CA THR A 379 -17.27 14.80 -7.88
C THR A 379 -16.54 13.82 -6.98
N LEU A 380 -16.28 14.23 -5.75
CA LEU A 380 -15.84 13.37 -4.65
C LEU A 380 -16.92 13.37 -3.57
N ASN A 381 -17.56 12.22 -3.31
CA ASN A 381 -18.73 12.12 -2.42
C ASN A 381 -19.89 13.05 -2.82
N GLY A 382 -20.06 13.31 -4.13
CA GLY A 382 -21.05 14.25 -4.64
C GLY A 382 -20.65 15.72 -4.56
N ILE A 383 -19.51 16.06 -3.93
CA ILE A 383 -18.99 17.43 -3.87
C ILE A 383 -18.21 17.72 -5.17
N PRO A 384 -18.53 18.78 -5.93
CA PRO A 384 -17.82 19.11 -7.17
C PRO A 384 -16.33 19.40 -6.91
N CYS A 385 -15.47 18.83 -7.77
CA CYS A 385 -14.03 19.05 -7.74
C CYS A 385 -13.63 20.06 -8.82
N PRO A 386 -12.77 21.06 -8.53
CA PRO A 386 -12.19 21.92 -9.55
C PRO A 386 -11.36 21.11 -10.57
N VAL A 387 -11.53 21.39 -11.86
CA VAL A 387 -10.94 20.63 -12.98
C VAL A 387 -9.86 21.46 -13.68
N PHE A 388 -8.59 21.04 -13.55
CA PHE A 388 -7.43 21.74 -14.15
C PHE A 388 -7.22 21.40 -15.61
N ALA A 389 -7.36 20.13 -15.95
CA ALA A 389 -7.12 19.65 -17.30
C ALA A 389 -7.97 18.43 -17.60
N VAL A 390 -8.36 18.31 -18.85
CA VAL A 390 -9.11 17.18 -19.38
C VAL A 390 -8.52 16.73 -20.72
N SER A 391 -8.51 15.42 -20.93
CA SER A 391 -8.23 14.78 -22.22
C SER A 391 -9.05 13.49 -22.33
N PRO A 392 -9.11 12.83 -23.49
CA PRO A 392 -9.82 11.56 -23.62
C PRO A 392 -9.36 10.46 -22.66
N SER A 393 -8.12 10.54 -22.16
CA SER A 393 -7.49 9.51 -21.32
C SER A 393 -7.05 9.99 -19.94
N GLN A 394 -7.12 11.30 -19.65
CA GLN A 394 -6.61 11.87 -18.40
C GLN A 394 -7.44 13.07 -17.95
N ILE A 395 -7.66 13.18 -16.65
CA ILE A 395 -8.22 14.37 -15.99
C ILE A 395 -7.35 14.70 -14.78
N SER A 396 -7.08 16.00 -14.55
CA SER A 396 -6.43 16.51 -13.35
C SER A 396 -7.40 17.38 -12.56
N ILE A 397 -7.56 17.11 -11.28
CA ILE A 397 -8.52 17.79 -10.40
C ILE A 397 -7.90 18.19 -9.06
N LEU A 398 -8.58 19.10 -8.37
CA LEU A 398 -8.31 19.42 -6.97
C LEU A 398 -9.36 18.73 -6.08
N VAL A 399 -8.90 18.05 -5.05
CA VAL A 399 -9.78 17.55 -3.98
C VAL A 399 -10.36 18.75 -3.22
N PRO A 400 -11.70 18.87 -3.11
CA PRO A 400 -12.32 20.04 -2.48
C PRO A 400 -11.95 20.20 -1.01
N TYR A 401 -11.75 21.41 -0.53
CA TYR A 401 -11.48 21.70 0.89
C TYR A 401 -12.68 21.38 1.79
N GLY A 402 -13.88 21.37 1.21
CA GLY A 402 -15.13 21.06 1.91
C GLY A 402 -15.37 19.57 2.17
N VAL A 403 -14.56 18.67 1.62
CA VAL A 403 -14.72 17.23 1.86
C VAL A 403 -14.39 16.91 3.31
N ALA A 404 -15.30 16.17 3.96
CA ALA A 404 -15.09 15.77 5.36
C ALA A 404 -13.97 14.72 5.46
N PRO A 405 -12.97 14.91 6.31
CA PRO A 405 -11.96 13.90 6.57
C PRO A 405 -12.56 12.68 7.28
N TYR A 406 -11.83 11.55 7.19
CA TYR A 406 -12.17 10.25 7.79
C TYR A 406 -13.43 9.57 7.22
N GLY A 407 -13.95 10.05 6.11
CA GLY A 407 -15.05 9.43 5.36
C GLY A 407 -14.54 8.59 4.18
N ALA A 408 -15.42 7.73 3.65
CA ALA A 408 -15.17 7.09 2.37
C ALA A 408 -14.97 8.16 1.27
N GLY A 409 -14.15 7.88 0.29
CA GLY A 409 -13.95 8.76 -0.86
C GLY A 409 -14.47 8.06 -2.13
N ASN A 410 -15.60 8.53 -2.67
CA ASN A 410 -16.19 8.02 -3.91
C ASN A 410 -16.05 9.06 -5.02
N LEU A 411 -15.18 8.76 -5.98
CA LEU A 411 -14.86 9.63 -7.10
C LEU A 411 -15.67 9.23 -8.34
N GLN A 412 -16.26 10.20 -9.03
CA GLN A 412 -17.01 9.98 -10.27
C GLN A 412 -16.79 11.12 -11.26
N VAL A 413 -16.62 10.78 -12.53
CA VAL A 413 -16.53 11.72 -13.66
C VAL A 413 -17.85 11.70 -14.42
N THR A 414 -18.26 12.88 -14.90
CA THR A 414 -19.37 13.02 -15.86
C THR A 414 -18.84 13.78 -17.08
N ASN A 415 -18.93 13.17 -18.26
CA ASN A 415 -18.58 13.78 -19.54
C ASN A 415 -19.84 13.96 -20.38
N ASN A 416 -20.21 15.21 -20.65
CA ASN A 416 -21.43 15.57 -21.42
C ASN A 416 -22.68 14.83 -20.95
N GLY A 417 -22.87 14.71 -19.63
CA GLY A 417 -24.03 14.05 -19.01
C GLY A 417 -23.92 12.54 -18.87
N VAL A 418 -22.85 11.92 -19.38
CA VAL A 418 -22.60 10.47 -19.22
C VAL A 418 -21.68 10.26 -18.02
N ALA A 419 -22.17 9.56 -17.01
CA ALA A 419 -21.39 9.26 -15.79
C ALA A 419 -20.45 8.07 -16.01
N SER A 420 -19.28 8.14 -15.38
CA SER A 420 -18.34 7.01 -15.28
C SER A 420 -18.76 5.99 -14.22
N ASN A 421 -17.98 4.89 -14.11
CA ASN A 421 -17.92 4.12 -12.89
C ASN A 421 -17.55 5.02 -11.70
N VAL A 422 -17.90 4.56 -10.49
CA VAL A 422 -17.46 5.17 -9.23
C VAL A 422 -16.17 4.50 -8.79
N VAL A 423 -15.15 5.29 -8.48
CA VAL A 423 -13.86 4.80 -7.94
C VAL A 423 -13.76 5.17 -6.47
N SER A 424 -13.54 4.17 -5.63
CA SER A 424 -13.25 4.38 -4.21
C SER A 424 -11.77 4.72 -4.02
N VAL A 425 -11.49 5.89 -3.43
CA VAL A 425 -10.12 6.33 -3.17
C VAL A 425 -9.63 5.73 -1.85
N GLY A 426 -9.11 4.54 -1.93
CA GLY A 426 -8.40 3.82 -0.89
C GLY A 426 -8.98 3.93 0.53
N SER A 427 -8.20 4.46 1.45
CA SER A 427 -8.63 4.65 2.84
C SER A 427 -9.66 5.78 3.04
N GLY A 428 -10.00 6.52 1.98
CA GLY A 428 -10.97 7.61 2.03
C GLY A 428 -10.31 8.98 2.05
N VAL A 429 -10.88 9.90 2.83
CA VAL A 429 -10.36 11.27 2.93
C VAL A 429 -9.52 11.42 4.19
N ASN A 430 -8.26 11.78 4.02
CA ASN A 430 -7.31 12.03 5.09
C ASN A 430 -7.25 13.53 5.44
N LEU A 431 -6.55 13.90 6.52
CA LEU A 431 -6.26 15.30 6.82
C LEU A 431 -5.19 15.86 5.87
N SER A 432 -4.19 15.05 5.54
CA SER A 432 -3.13 15.37 4.59
C SER A 432 -2.72 14.10 3.85
N GLN A 433 -2.29 14.27 2.59
CA GLN A 433 -1.73 13.24 1.72
C GLN A 433 -0.69 13.90 0.82
N PRO A 434 0.50 14.24 1.35
CA PRO A 434 1.45 15.06 0.61
C PRO A 434 2.11 14.30 -0.54
N GLY A 435 2.43 15.03 -1.60
CA GLY A 435 3.28 14.61 -2.70
C GLY A 435 4.24 15.73 -3.07
N VAL A 436 5.52 15.44 -3.24
CA VAL A 436 6.53 16.38 -3.74
C VAL A 436 6.59 16.30 -5.25
N PHE A 437 6.49 17.44 -5.94
CA PHE A 437 6.65 17.49 -7.38
C PHE A 437 8.11 17.23 -7.77
N SER A 438 8.29 16.35 -8.77
CA SER A 438 9.61 16.07 -9.37
C SER A 438 9.81 16.83 -10.67
N GLN A 439 11.06 17.22 -10.96
CA GLN A 439 11.41 17.90 -12.22
C GLN A 439 11.19 16.98 -13.44
N SER A 440 11.32 15.69 -13.27
CA SER A 440 11.04 14.66 -14.28
C SER A 440 9.56 14.51 -14.61
N GLN A 441 8.65 15.01 -13.76
CA GLN A 441 7.19 14.80 -13.83
C GLN A 441 6.79 13.32 -13.75
N THR A 442 7.58 12.51 -13.08
CA THR A 442 7.33 11.07 -12.89
C THR A 442 7.14 10.68 -11.41
N GLY A 443 7.23 11.65 -10.51
CA GLY A 443 7.20 11.43 -9.06
C GLY A 443 8.54 11.04 -8.45
N ILE A 444 9.57 10.82 -9.25
CA ILE A 444 10.92 10.45 -8.82
C ILE A 444 11.99 11.41 -9.38
N GLY A 445 13.18 11.40 -8.79
CA GLY A 445 14.32 12.21 -9.23
C GLY A 445 14.45 13.54 -8.49
N PHE A 446 14.89 14.60 -9.14
CA PHE A 446 15.06 15.90 -8.48
C PHE A 446 13.73 16.52 -8.09
N ALA A 447 13.61 16.95 -6.84
CA ALA A 447 12.46 17.73 -6.37
C ALA A 447 12.31 19.02 -7.18
N VAL A 448 11.09 19.47 -7.41
CA VAL A 448 10.83 20.85 -7.84
C VAL A 448 11.05 21.75 -6.63
N ALA A 449 12.28 22.18 -6.46
CA ALA A 449 12.72 23.10 -5.42
C ALA A 449 13.41 24.33 -6.04
N ARG A 450 13.31 25.47 -5.36
CA ARG A 450 13.95 26.72 -5.79
C ARG A 450 14.74 27.33 -4.64
N HIS A 451 15.88 27.93 -4.94
CA HIS A 451 16.59 28.78 -4.01
C HIS A 451 15.71 29.97 -3.63
N ALA A 452 15.40 30.13 -2.34
CA ALA A 452 14.47 31.19 -1.91
C ALA A 452 14.99 32.61 -2.18
N ALA A 453 16.31 32.79 -2.26
CA ALA A 453 16.94 34.08 -2.50
C ALA A 453 16.93 34.49 -3.98
N THR A 454 17.07 33.56 -4.92
CA THR A 454 17.22 33.85 -6.36
C THR A 454 16.02 33.43 -7.19
N GLY A 455 15.23 32.45 -6.71
CA GLY A 455 14.14 31.83 -7.46
C GLY A 455 14.60 30.82 -8.51
N GLU A 456 15.90 30.56 -8.63
CA GLU A 456 16.45 29.57 -9.55
C GLU A 456 16.16 28.15 -9.07
N LEU A 457 16.12 27.17 -9.99
CA LEU A 457 15.93 25.76 -9.64
C LEU A 457 17.13 25.23 -8.89
N VAL A 458 16.85 24.39 -7.90
CA VAL A 458 17.84 23.55 -7.24
C VAL A 458 18.04 22.33 -8.13
N ASP A 459 19.17 22.28 -8.81
CA ASP A 459 19.55 21.20 -9.72
C ASP A 459 21.06 20.93 -9.63
N GLN A 460 21.56 20.00 -10.43
CA GLN A 460 22.96 19.60 -10.40
C GLN A 460 23.93 20.76 -10.74
N ALA A 461 23.52 21.67 -11.61
CA ALA A 461 24.34 22.85 -11.95
C ALA A 461 24.29 23.93 -10.87
N ASN A 462 23.21 23.96 -10.09
CA ASN A 462 22.96 24.91 -9.01
C ASN A 462 22.45 24.16 -7.77
N PRO A 463 23.33 23.43 -7.04
CA PRO A 463 22.94 22.60 -5.91
C PRO A 463 22.63 23.43 -4.66
N ALA A 464 21.76 22.89 -3.82
CA ALA A 464 21.42 23.48 -2.53
C ALA A 464 22.67 23.63 -1.63
N GLN A 465 22.77 24.75 -0.93
CA GLN A 465 23.90 25.04 -0.05
C GLN A 465 23.54 24.86 1.43
N PRO A 466 24.50 24.49 2.27
CA PRO A 466 24.27 24.39 3.71
C PRO A 466 23.73 25.69 4.30
N GLY A 467 22.62 25.62 5.02
CA GLY A 467 22.02 26.74 5.74
C GLY A 467 21.19 27.71 4.90
N GLU A 468 21.12 27.54 3.58
CA GLU A 468 20.21 28.35 2.77
C GLU A 468 18.74 27.94 2.97
N TYR A 469 17.85 28.79 2.49
CA TYR A 469 16.43 28.48 2.39
C TYR A 469 16.08 28.05 0.96
N ILE A 470 15.36 26.96 0.85
CA ILE A 470 14.79 26.49 -0.40
C ILE A 470 13.27 26.44 -0.29
N SER A 471 12.58 26.63 -1.42
CA SER A 471 11.13 26.49 -1.55
C SER A 471 10.83 25.20 -2.30
N ILE A 472 10.26 24.20 -1.62
CA ILE A 472 9.86 22.93 -2.20
C ILE A 472 8.38 22.99 -2.56
N TYR A 473 8.02 22.56 -3.78
CA TYR A 473 6.64 22.56 -4.24
C TYR A 473 6.01 21.19 -4.05
N VAL A 474 4.82 21.20 -3.42
CA VAL A 474 4.12 19.99 -2.99
C VAL A 474 2.61 20.13 -3.21
N THR A 475 1.89 19.04 -3.11
CA THR A 475 0.43 19.02 -3.02
C THR A 475 -0.02 18.24 -1.79
N GLY A 476 -1.32 18.34 -1.41
CA GLY A 476 -1.91 17.46 -0.40
C GLY A 476 -1.56 17.76 1.06
N LEU A 477 -1.15 18.98 1.40
CA LEU A 477 -0.92 19.36 2.82
C LEU A 477 -2.22 19.51 3.62
N GLY A 478 -3.38 19.39 2.99
CA GLY A 478 -4.66 19.48 3.68
C GLY A 478 -5.22 20.88 3.76
N LYS A 479 -6.07 21.13 4.77
CA LYS A 479 -6.72 22.43 4.99
C LYS A 479 -5.73 23.54 5.30
N VAL A 480 -6.15 24.77 5.00
CA VAL A 480 -5.34 25.98 5.19
C VAL A 480 -6.08 27.04 5.98
N THR A 481 -5.33 27.89 6.67
CA THR A 481 -5.84 29.05 7.41
C THR A 481 -5.07 30.32 6.99
N PRO A 482 -5.72 31.41 6.53
CA PRO A 482 -7.17 31.51 6.25
C PRO A 482 -7.64 30.53 5.18
N ALA A 483 -8.88 30.04 5.33
CA ALA A 483 -9.51 29.17 4.33
C ALA A 483 -9.75 29.89 3.01
N ILE A 484 -9.67 29.15 1.90
CA ILE A 484 -10.01 29.63 0.56
C ILE A 484 -11.16 28.80 -0.02
N ALA A 485 -11.83 29.31 -1.04
CA ALA A 485 -12.83 28.56 -1.77
C ALA A 485 -12.17 27.50 -2.69
N ASP A 486 -12.94 26.47 -3.04
CA ASP A 486 -12.48 25.42 -3.94
C ASP A 486 -12.14 26.01 -5.33
N GLY A 487 -10.93 25.77 -5.79
CA GLY A 487 -10.43 26.25 -7.08
C GLY A 487 -9.84 27.67 -7.06
N GLU A 488 -9.96 28.40 -5.97
CA GLU A 488 -9.32 29.71 -5.85
C GLU A 488 -7.80 29.61 -5.76
N VAL A 489 -7.12 30.66 -6.22
CA VAL A 489 -5.66 30.75 -6.13
C VAL A 489 -5.21 31.10 -4.72
N GLY A 490 -4.03 30.64 -4.33
CA GLY A 490 -3.44 30.96 -3.05
C GLY A 490 -3.29 32.49 -2.87
N PRO A 491 -3.76 33.08 -1.75
CA PRO A 491 -3.69 34.52 -1.53
C PRO A 491 -2.25 34.98 -1.26
N GLY A 492 -1.93 36.22 -1.72
CA GLY A 492 -0.63 36.81 -1.46
C GLY A 492 -0.54 37.54 -0.13
N ASN A 493 -1.69 38.00 0.43
CA ASN A 493 -1.76 38.71 1.71
C ASN A 493 -3.19 38.68 2.28
N PRO A 494 -3.44 38.07 3.45
CA PRO A 494 -2.49 37.23 4.17
C PRO A 494 -2.23 35.93 3.43
N LEU A 495 -1.08 35.31 3.67
CA LEU A 495 -0.79 33.96 3.17
C LEU A 495 -1.67 32.93 3.88
N SER A 496 -2.13 31.92 3.14
CA SER A 496 -2.82 30.76 3.72
C SER A 496 -1.81 29.67 4.11
N THR A 497 -1.71 29.41 5.40
CA THR A 497 -0.79 28.41 5.98
C THR A 497 -1.48 27.06 6.12
N ALA A 498 -0.74 25.97 5.92
CA ALA A 498 -1.26 24.62 6.11
C ALA A 498 -1.47 24.31 7.60
N ASP A 499 -2.64 23.77 7.93
CA ASP A 499 -3.01 23.46 9.32
C ASP A 499 -2.09 22.39 9.92
N CYS A 500 -1.60 21.43 9.12
CA CYS A 500 -0.63 20.42 9.55
C CYS A 500 0.70 21.00 10.01
N TRP A 501 1.14 22.12 9.41
CA TRP A 501 2.35 22.82 9.85
C TRP A 501 2.09 23.63 11.12
N THR A 502 1.04 24.42 11.15
CA THR A 502 0.71 25.29 12.31
C THR A 502 0.38 24.50 13.56
N SER A 503 -0.10 23.27 13.44
CA SER A 503 -0.30 22.34 14.56
C SER A 503 1.00 21.69 15.06
N GLY A 504 2.14 21.91 14.38
CA GLY A 504 3.43 21.28 14.73
C GLY A 504 3.53 19.81 14.29
N SER A 505 2.63 19.36 13.42
CA SER A 505 2.56 17.96 12.99
C SER A 505 3.44 17.66 11.77
N MET A 506 4.06 18.68 11.16
CA MET A 506 4.84 18.55 9.92
C MET A 506 6.34 18.65 10.18
N LEU A 507 7.10 17.73 9.60
CA LEU A 507 8.56 17.73 9.57
C LEU A 507 9.04 17.65 8.12
N VAL A 508 10.23 18.22 7.86
CA VAL A 508 11.01 17.99 6.64
C VAL A 508 12.33 17.37 7.05
N LEU A 509 12.60 16.18 6.55
CA LEU A 509 13.83 15.45 6.80
C LEU A 509 14.69 15.43 5.55
N PHE A 510 15.99 15.47 5.77
CA PHE A 510 17.00 15.34 4.73
C PHE A 510 17.81 14.07 5.03
N ASN A 511 17.71 13.09 4.14
CA ASN A 511 18.31 11.77 4.32
C ASN A 511 19.47 11.59 3.35
N ASP A 512 20.66 11.35 3.88
CA ASP A 512 21.87 11.13 3.10
C ASP A 512 22.21 9.64 3.09
N TYR A 513 22.18 9.03 1.90
CA TYR A 513 22.53 7.62 1.66
C TYR A 513 23.84 7.45 0.88
N GLY A 514 24.64 8.53 0.74
CA GLY A 514 25.88 8.52 0.00
C GLY A 514 26.98 7.66 0.62
N PRO A 515 28.03 7.33 -0.15
CA PRO A 515 29.20 6.61 0.37
C PRO A 515 29.99 7.49 1.36
N GLY A 516 29.76 7.34 2.63
CA GLY A 516 30.36 8.14 3.70
C GLY A 516 29.36 8.85 4.59
N ALA A 517 28.08 8.75 4.26
CA ALA A 517 27.01 9.18 5.13
C ALA A 517 27.08 8.45 6.47
N PRO A 518 26.87 9.14 7.61
CA PRO A 518 26.66 8.46 8.87
C PRO A 518 25.43 7.55 8.72
N SER A 519 25.52 6.30 9.13
CA SER A 519 24.40 5.37 9.09
C SER A 519 23.18 6.02 9.77
N GLU A 520 22.10 6.23 9.01
CA GLU A 520 20.81 6.77 9.48
C GLU A 520 20.88 8.22 9.99
N SER A 521 21.00 9.16 9.09
CA SER A 521 20.87 10.57 9.48
C SER A 521 19.61 11.19 8.89
N ASP A 522 18.48 10.98 9.57
CA ASP A 522 17.33 11.85 9.40
C ASP A 522 17.69 13.24 9.94
N VAL A 523 18.15 14.12 9.08
CA VAL A 523 18.56 15.47 9.48
C VAL A 523 17.39 16.42 9.32
N LEU A 524 16.91 16.96 10.42
CA LEU A 524 15.73 17.82 10.44
C LEU A 524 16.03 19.19 9.80
N GLY A 525 15.21 19.56 8.80
CA GLY A 525 15.14 20.91 8.25
C GLY A 525 14.27 21.84 9.09
N THR A 526 14.61 23.12 9.13
CA THR A 526 13.80 24.12 9.83
C THR A 526 12.79 24.75 8.88
N ILE A 527 11.51 24.42 9.06
CA ILE A 527 10.41 24.98 8.24
C ILE A 527 10.15 26.42 8.64
N GLN A 528 10.23 27.33 7.68
CA GLN A 528 9.90 28.74 7.85
C GLN A 528 8.46 29.06 7.43
N PHE A 529 7.94 28.32 6.43
CA PHE A 529 6.60 28.47 5.90
C PHE A 529 6.16 27.16 5.26
N ALA A 530 4.91 26.77 5.47
CA ALA A 530 4.23 25.76 4.69
C ALA A 530 2.78 26.18 4.49
N GLY A 531 2.35 26.24 3.25
CA GLY A 531 1.01 26.74 2.87
C GLY A 531 0.84 26.84 1.38
N LEU A 532 -0.24 27.51 0.94
CA LEU A 532 -0.50 27.69 -0.47
C LEU A 532 0.52 28.64 -1.12
N ALA A 533 1.01 28.23 -2.30
CA ALA A 533 1.84 29.08 -3.13
C ALA A 533 0.99 30.26 -3.66
N PRO A 534 1.39 31.53 -3.42
CA PRO A 534 0.62 32.67 -3.85
C PRO A 534 0.37 32.71 -5.37
N GLY A 535 -0.86 32.98 -5.77
CA GLY A 535 -1.25 33.10 -7.18
C GLY A 535 -1.44 31.77 -7.92
N LEU A 536 -1.34 30.62 -7.23
CA LEU A 536 -1.53 29.31 -7.83
C LEU A 536 -2.60 28.52 -7.04
N ALA A 537 -3.50 27.84 -7.73
CA ALA A 537 -4.53 27.04 -7.12
C ALA A 537 -4.00 25.62 -6.80
N GLY A 538 -4.28 25.09 -5.59
CA GLY A 538 -3.96 23.70 -5.20
C GLY A 538 -2.47 23.37 -5.10
N LEU A 539 -1.57 24.32 -5.37
CA LEU A 539 -0.14 24.15 -5.19
C LEU A 539 0.27 24.67 -3.82
N TYR A 540 0.97 23.82 -3.06
CA TYR A 540 1.58 24.23 -1.79
C TYR A 540 3.08 24.47 -1.97
N GLN A 541 3.60 25.29 -1.09
CA GLN A 541 5.01 25.63 -1.00
C GLN A 541 5.48 25.41 0.43
N VAL A 542 6.63 24.77 0.58
CA VAL A 542 7.32 24.55 1.85
C VAL A 542 8.66 25.26 1.79
N ASN A 543 8.84 26.31 2.59
CA ASN A 543 10.11 26.99 2.71
C ASN A 543 10.87 26.41 3.90
N VAL A 544 11.99 25.77 3.62
CA VAL A 544 12.78 25.06 4.62
C VAL A 544 14.24 25.45 4.55
N GLN A 545 14.88 25.60 5.71
CA GLN A 545 16.32 25.79 5.79
C GLN A 545 17.02 24.44 5.65
N VAL A 546 17.92 24.35 4.69
CA VAL A 546 18.77 23.18 4.47
C VAL A 546 19.74 23.02 5.64
N PRO A 547 19.89 21.82 6.23
CA PRO A 547 20.79 21.62 7.36
C PRO A 547 22.24 22.02 7.06
N THR A 548 22.91 22.54 8.07
CA THR A 548 24.35 22.92 7.98
C THR A 548 25.30 21.80 8.39
N LYS A 549 24.78 20.72 8.97
CA LYS A 549 25.54 19.56 9.50
C LYS A 549 24.73 18.29 9.31
N GLY A 550 25.42 17.16 9.28
CA GLY A 550 24.81 15.85 9.21
C GLY A 550 24.58 15.34 7.79
N LEU A 551 24.90 16.13 6.77
CA LEU A 551 24.81 15.77 5.35
C LEU A 551 26.18 15.87 4.69
N THR A 552 26.44 15.03 3.69
CA THR A 552 27.71 14.98 2.95
C THR A 552 27.66 15.91 1.75
N LEU A 553 28.58 16.85 1.64
CA LEU A 553 28.70 17.72 0.48
C LEU A 553 29.06 16.93 -0.77
N GLY A 554 28.36 17.19 -1.86
CA GLY A 554 28.56 16.51 -3.14
C GLY A 554 27.64 15.29 -3.33
N ASP A 555 26.78 14.98 -2.35
CA ASP A 555 25.82 13.88 -2.46
C ASP A 555 24.43 14.34 -2.91
N LEU A 556 23.62 13.36 -3.33
CA LEU A 556 22.19 13.51 -3.48
C LEU A 556 21.53 13.25 -2.13
N VAL A 557 20.78 14.23 -1.67
CA VAL A 557 20.09 14.17 -0.39
C VAL A 557 18.60 14.01 -0.66
N GLU A 558 18.02 12.95 -0.14
CA GLU A 558 16.58 12.72 -0.21
C GLU A 558 15.83 13.74 0.65
N VAL A 559 14.69 14.17 0.16
CA VAL A 559 13.79 15.08 0.88
C VAL A 559 12.54 14.30 1.27
N GLU A 560 12.33 14.14 2.54
CA GLU A 560 11.17 13.46 3.11
C GLU A 560 10.26 14.46 3.84
N LEU A 561 8.96 14.43 3.55
CA LEU A 561 7.96 15.15 4.31
C LEU A 561 7.23 14.18 5.24
N GLN A 562 7.28 14.44 6.53
CA GLN A 562 6.53 13.70 7.52
C GLN A 562 5.43 14.58 8.12
N ILE A 563 4.21 14.06 8.20
CA ILE A 563 3.08 14.76 8.82
C ILE A 563 2.50 13.85 9.91
N ASN A 564 2.78 14.20 11.17
CA ASN A 564 2.25 13.50 12.33
C ASN A 564 0.83 13.96 12.61
N GLN A 565 -0.16 13.14 12.30
CA GLN A 565 -1.56 13.38 12.65
C GLN A 565 -2.06 12.20 13.49
N GLU A 566 -3.06 12.44 14.34
CA GLU A 566 -3.59 11.39 15.23
C GLU A 566 -4.14 10.17 14.49
N ARG A 567 -4.35 10.25 13.17
CA ARG A 567 -4.99 9.21 12.36
C ARG A 567 -4.34 8.90 11.02
N VAL A 568 -3.34 9.66 10.57
CA VAL A 568 -2.67 9.43 9.28
C VAL A 568 -1.19 9.74 9.44
N GLN A 569 -0.36 8.93 8.85
CA GLN A 569 1.04 8.83 9.16
C GLN A 569 1.98 9.12 8.05
N PRO A 570 3.26 9.34 8.34
CA PRO A 570 4.14 9.99 7.40
C PRO A 570 4.06 9.26 6.07
N VAL A 571 3.74 10.02 5.06
CA VAL A 571 3.93 9.59 3.69
C VAL A 571 5.43 9.66 3.49
N ASP A 572 6.07 8.50 3.52
CA ASP A 572 7.47 8.36 3.21
C ASP A 572 7.62 8.49 1.68
N ILE A 573 7.96 9.69 1.24
CA ILE A 573 8.19 9.95 -0.19
C ILE A 573 9.70 9.85 -0.43
N ARG A 574 10.24 8.65 -0.42
CA ARG A 574 11.65 8.36 -0.68
C ARG A 574 11.98 8.34 -2.17
N GLN A 575 11.50 9.32 -2.94
CA GLN A 575 11.73 9.29 -4.38
C GLN A 575 12.22 10.62 -4.95
N VAL A 576 12.29 11.65 -4.13
CA VAL A 576 12.74 12.97 -4.57
C VAL A 576 13.96 13.42 -3.83
N TYR A 577 14.92 13.93 -4.59
CA TYR A 577 16.24 14.30 -4.12
C TYR A 577 16.54 15.77 -4.41
N ILE A 578 17.43 16.36 -3.63
CA ILE A 578 18.13 17.59 -3.99
C ILE A 578 19.62 17.33 -4.06
N PRO A 579 20.34 17.90 -5.03
CA PRO A 579 21.80 17.91 -4.99
C PRO A 579 22.25 18.86 -3.88
N TYR A 580 23.20 18.43 -3.04
CA TYR A 580 23.67 19.15 -1.86
C TYR A 580 25.15 19.48 -1.96
N GLY A 581 25.47 20.78 -2.04
CA GLY A 581 26.83 21.27 -2.17
C GLY A 581 27.48 21.03 -3.53
N PRO A 582 28.67 21.59 -3.77
CA PRO A 582 29.36 21.47 -5.05
C PRO A 582 29.81 20.03 -5.35
N GLY A 583 29.63 19.59 -6.60
CA GLY A 583 30.05 18.28 -7.07
C GLY A 583 29.04 17.15 -6.87
N ALA A 584 27.77 17.47 -6.58
CA ALA A 584 26.72 16.48 -6.37
C ALA A 584 26.61 15.47 -7.52
N ALA A 585 26.48 14.19 -7.17
CA ALA A 585 26.42 13.08 -8.12
C ALA A 585 25.15 13.08 -8.99
N VAL A 586 25.20 12.41 -10.12
CA VAL A 586 24.01 12.17 -10.97
C VAL A 586 23.21 11.02 -10.39
N PRO A 587 21.85 11.08 -10.29
CA PRO A 587 21.05 9.93 -9.95
C PRO A 587 21.33 8.76 -10.90
N ARG A 588 21.54 7.57 -10.36
CA ARG A 588 21.74 6.35 -11.15
C ARG A 588 20.42 5.77 -11.61
#